data_1b0fd47d7ee226e63956de2d508fe326
#
_entry.id   1b0fd47d7ee226e63956de2d508fe326
#
_cell.length_a   1.000
_cell.length_b   1.000
_cell.length_c   1.000
_cell.angle_alpha   90.00
_cell.angle_beta   90.00
_cell.angle_gamma   90.00
#
_symmetry.space_group_name_H-M   'P 1'
#
loop_
_entity.id
_entity.type
_entity.pdbx_description
1 polymer ?
#
loop_
_entity_poly.entity_id
_entity_poly.type
_entity_poly.pdbx_seq_one_letter_code
_entity_poly.pdbx_strand_id
1 'polypeptide(L)'
;MLNVTLLRHAKSEINGYDGTDFTRDISEAGVKQTKKIGNFIREKKILFDEVLCSPSLRTKKTLDVITSFFANKPKIKYIEDLYYTSGKNLFDILMLNAEKKRCLIISHEPLLSCSIESFLNDYKNQHFNRAIQNFSTSSIFNISFQCQNWCEISKSNAMINFFKKPKDINL
;
A
#
# COMPACT_ATOMS: atom_id res chain seq x y z
N MET A 1 0.81 10.18 -16.94
CA MET A 1 1.14 10.22 -15.50
C MET A 1 0.68 8.91 -14.88
N LEU A 2 1.55 8.26 -14.14
CA LEU A 2 1.25 7.05 -13.36
C LEU A 2 1.01 7.42 -11.89
N ASN A 3 0.25 6.59 -11.18
CA ASN A 3 -0.02 6.79 -9.76
C ASN A 3 0.06 5.47 -9.01
N VAL A 4 0.85 5.41 -7.95
CA VAL A 4 0.90 4.27 -7.05
C VAL A 4 0.49 4.69 -5.65
N THR A 5 -0.35 3.86 -5.05
CA THR A 5 -0.75 3.97 -3.66
C THR A 5 -0.25 2.75 -2.91
N LEU A 6 0.45 2.96 -1.81
CA LEU A 6 0.97 1.92 -0.94
C LEU A 6 0.10 1.86 0.31
N LEU A 7 -0.38 0.67 0.66
CA LEU A 7 -1.20 0.41 1.84
C LEU A 7 -0.56 -0.71 2.66
N ARG A 8 -0.25 -0.44 3.92
CA ARG A 8 0.13 -1.51 4.84
C ARG A 8 -1.12 -2.27 5.29
N HIS A 9 -1.02 -3.60 5.39
CA HIS A 9 -2.10 -4.43 5.91
C HIS A 9 -2.66 -3.90 7.25
N ALA A 10 -3.90 -4.22 7.55
CA ALA A 10 -4.58 -3.91 8.79
C ALA A 10 -3.90 -4.56 10.00
N LYS A 11 -4.12 -4.00 11.20
CA LYS A 11 -3.67 -4.63 12.45
C LYS A 11 -4.21 -6.07 12.50
N SER A 12 -3.31 -7.03 12.65
CA SER A 12 -3.63 -8.47 12.68
C SER A 12 -3.67 -9.02 14.10
N GLU A 13 -4.29 -10.18 14.24
CA GLU A 13 -4.19 -11.04 15.43
C GLU A 13 -2.74 -11.49 15.62
N ILE A 14 -2.41 -11.95 16.84
CA ILE A 14 -1.05 -12.38 17.18
C ILE A 14 -0.71 -13.70 16.49
N ASN A 15 -1.66 -14.64 16.47
CA ASN A 15 -1.46 -15.99 15.94
C ASN A 15 -2.32 -16.24 14.70
N GLY A 16 -1.78 -16.99 13.74
CA GLY A 16 -2.56 -17.57 12.65
C GLY A 16 -3.37 -18.78 13.11
N TYR A 17 -4.40 -19.16 12.35
CA TYR A 17 -5.26 -20.31 12.71
C TYR A 17 -4.49 -21.65 12.65
N ASP A 18 -3.40 -21.73 11.91
CA ASP A 18 -2.50 -22.90 11.83
C ASP A 18 -1.16 -22.65 12.55
N GLY A 19 -1.04 -21.55 13.31
CA GLY A 19 0.17 -21.16 14.04
C GLY A 19 1.22 -20.44 13.20
N THR A 20 0.98 -20.21 11.89
CA THR A 20 1.95 -19.52 11.02
C THR A 20 1.65 -18.01 10.92
N ASP A 21 2.68 -17.21 10.61
CA ASP A 21 2.51 -15.78 10.33
C ASP A 21 1.63 -15.54 9.09
N PHE A 22 1.71 -16.43 8.11
CA PHE A 22 0.98 -16.30 6.83
C PHE A 22 -0.54 -16.29 7.01
N THR A 23 -1.05 -17.05 7.97
CA THR A 23 -2.48 -17.25 8.25
C THR A 23 -3.05 -16.36 9.34
N ARG A 24 -2.29 -15.36 9.81
CA ARG A 24 -2.80 -14.37 10.77
C ARG A 24 -3.90 -13.52 10.14
N ASP A 25 -5.08 -13.53 10.76
CA ASP A 25 -6.22 -12.71 10.34
C ASP A 25 -6.11 -11.26 10.86
N ILE A 26 -6.92 -10.37 10.36
CA ILE A 26 -7.00 -9.00 10.86
C ILE A 26 -7.87 -8.93 12.12
N SER A 27 -7.50 -8.07 13.07
CA SER A 27 -8.26 -7.83 14.29
C SER A 27 -9.45 -6.89 14.03
N GLU A 28 -10.42 -6.86 14.96
CA GLU A 28 -11.51 -5.88 14.89
C GLU A 28 -10.99 -4.42 14.86
N ALA A 29 -9.95 -4.13 15.63
CA ALA A 29 -9.29 -2.83 15.61
C ALA A 29 -8.69 -2.53 14.23
N GLY A 30 -8.12 -3.55 13.56
CA GLY A 30 -7.62 -3.45 12.19
C GLY A 30 -8.72 -3.13 11.19
N VAL A 31 -9.88 -3.81 11.30
CA VAL A 31 -11.05 -3.51 10.46
C VAL A 31 -11.50 -2.05 10.62
N LYS A 32 -11.62 -1.56 11.88
CA LYS A 32 -12.02 -0.17 12.15
C LYS A 32 -11.03 0.83 11.57
N GLN A 33 -9.73 0.59 11.72
CA GLN A 33 -8.68 1.45 11.17
C GLN A 33 -8.72 1.47 9.64
N THR A 34 -8.90 0.31 8.99
CA THR A 34 -8.98 0.21 7.53
C THR A 34 -10.20 0.93 6.98
N LYS A 35 -11.35 0.85 7.65
CA LYS A 35 -12.56 1.60 7.28
C LYS A 35 -12.35 3.13 7.30
N LYS A 36 -11.55 3.67 8.23
CA LYS A 36 -11.18 5.09 8.23
C LYS A 36 -10.43 5.48 6.95
N ILE A 37 -9.45 4.67 6.55
CA ILE A 37 -8.72 4.88 5.30
C ILE A 37 -9.64 4.71 4.08
N GLY A 38 -10.57 3.75 4.13
CA GLY A 38 -11.58 3.56 3.09
C GLY A 38 -12.46 4.81 2.91
N ASN A 39 -12.94 5.40 4.00
CA ASN A 39 -13.68 6.67 3.94
C ASN A 39 -12.84 7.80 3.31
N PHE A 40 -11.57 7.92 3.70
CA PHE A 40 -10.67 8.90 3.08
C PHE A 40 -10.51 8.68 1.57
N ILE A 41 -10.33 7.43 1.12
CA ILE A 41 -10.26 7.07 -0.31
C ILE A 41 -11.54 7.52 -1.03
N ARG A 42 -12.70 7.22 -0.47
CA ARG A 42 -14.01 7.58 -1.04
C ARG A 42 -14.23 9.09 -1.11
N GLU A 43 -13.97 9.80 -0.02
CA GLU A 43 -14.11 11.27 0.06
C GLU A 43 -13.18 12.00 -0.91
N LYS A 44 -11.95 11.53 -1.04
CA LYS A 44 -10.95 12.07 -1.98
C LYS A 44 -11.13 11.58 -3.41
N LYS A 45 -12.13 10.70 -3.65
CA LYS A 45 -12.41 10.10 -4.97
C LYS A 45 -11.17 9.46 -5.60
N ILE A 46 -10.35 8.77 -4.77
CA ILE A 46 -9.15 8.08 -5.24
C ILE A 46 -9.59 6.82 -5.98
N LEU A 47 -9.12 6.67 -7.22
CA LEU A 47 -9.48 5.55 -8.09
C LEU A 47 -8.28 4.61 -8.26
N PHE A 48 -8.57 3.31 -8.36
CA PHE A 48 -7.60 2.28 -8.63
C PHE A 48 -8.04 1.46 -9.84
N ASP A 49 -7.14 1.25 -10.81
CA ASP A 49 -7.39 0.39 -11.96
C ASP A 49 -6.88 -1.04 -11.72
N GLU A 50 -5.91 -1.17 -10.81
CA GLU A 50 -5.25 -2.42 -10.46
C GLU A 50 -4.85 -2.45 -9.00
N VAL A 51 -4.88 -3.66 -8.40
CA VAL A 51 -4.37 -3.94 -7.06
C VAL A 51 -3.34 -5.07 -7.15
N LEU A 52 -2.14 -4.82 -6.65
CA LEU A 52 -1.13 -5.84 -6.39
C LEU A 52 -1.13 -6.12 -4.89
N CYS A 53 -1.54 -7.31 -4.49
CA CYS A 53 -1.74 -7.68 -3.09
C CYS A 53 -0.81 -8.83 -2.70
N SER A 54 -0.18 -8.71 -1.54
CA SER A 54 0.52 -9.83 -0.91
C SER A 54 -0.45 -10.98 -0.64
N PRO A 55 -0.04 -12.26 -0.79
CA PRO A 55 -0.95 -13.40 -0.67
C PRO A 55 -1.29 -13.81 0.78
N SER A 56 -0.72 -13.16 1.80
CA SER A 56 -1.03 -13.48 3.20
C SER A 56 -2.49 -13.20 3.57
N LEU A 57 -3.02 -13.89 4.59
CA LEU A 57 -4.41 -13.72 5.00
C LEU A 57 -4.72 -12.27 5.39
N ARG A 58 -3.85 -11.62 6.20
CA ARG A 58 -4.10 -10.24 6.65
C ARG A 58 -4.14 -9.21 5.52
N THR A 59 -3.36 -9.39 4.45
CA THR A 59 -3.43 -8.50 3.28
C THR A 59 -4.68 -8.75 2.45
N LYS A 60 -5.08 -10.00 2.24
CA LYS A 60 -6.34 -10.38 1.58
C LYS A 60 -7.55 -9.80 2.33
N LYS A 61 -7.59 -9.97 3.65
CA LYS A 61 -8.67 -9.43 4.50
C LYS A 61 -8.68 -7.89 4.52
N THR A 62 -7.50 -7.26 4.48
CA THR A 62 -7.41 -5.80 4.31
C THR A 62 -8.02 -5.37 2.98
N LEU A 63 -7.71 -6.09 1.89
CA LEU A 63 -8.28 -5.85 0.56
C LEU A 63 -9.81 -6.00 0.59
N ASP A 64 -10.35 -7.05 1.21
CA ASP A 64 -11.80 -7.26 1.32
C ASP A 64 -12.50 -6.07 1.99
N VAL A 65 -11.91 -5.54 3.07
CA VAL A 65 -12.48 -4.37 3.76
C VAL A 65 -12.41 -3.11 2.89
N ILE A 66 -11.24 -2.84 2.26
CA ILE A 66 -10.99 -1.57 1.59
C ILE A 66 -11.76 -1.46 0.26
N THR A 67 -11.97 -2.57 -0.45
CA THR A 67 -12.68 -2.58 -1.75
C THR A 67 -14.11 -2.10 -1.66
N SER A 68 -14.78 -2.22 -0.50
CA SER A 68 -16.14 -1.70 -0.29
C SER A 68 -16.24 -0.17 -0.39
N PHE A 69 -15.12 0.53 -0.39
CA PHE A 69 -15.02 1.98 -0.51
C PHE A 69 -14.61 2.46 -1.92
N PHE A 70 -14.28 1.55 -2.82
CA PHE A 70 -13.86 1.90 -4.17
C PHE A 70 -15.05 2.28 -5.04
N ALA A 71 -14.88 3.31 -5.86
CA ALA A 71 -15.89 3.72 -6.84
C ALA A 71 -15.92 2.84 -8.10
N ASN A 72 -14.85 2.05 -8.32
CA ASN A 72 -14.71 1.15 -9.46
C ASN A 72 -14.16 -0.21 -9.02
N LYS A 73 -14.21 -1.20 -9.90
CA LYS A 73 -13.67 -2.56 -9.66
C LYS A 73 -12.29 -2.68 -10.31
N PRO A 74 -11.18 -2.62 -9.55
CA PRO A 74 -9.85 -2.80 -10.09
C PRO A 74 -9.57 -4.26 -10.43
N LYS A 75 -8.61 -4.50 -11.35
CA LYS A 75 -8.02 -5.82 -11.56
C LYS A 75 -7.17 -6.19 -10.33
N ILE A 76 -7.39 -7.37 -9.74
CA ILE A 76 -6.64 -7.82 -8.56
C ILE A 76 -5.64 -8.89 -8.98
N LYS A 77 -4.39 -8.76 -8.53
CA LYS A 77 -3.32 -9.74 -8.66
C LYS A 77 -2.70 -10.01 -7.30
N TYR A 78 -2.48 -11.27 -6.97
CA TYR A 78 -1.68 -11.67 -5.80
C TYR A 78 -0.24 -11.93 -6.21
N ILE A 79 0.70 -11.27 -5.55
CA ILE A 79 2.12 -11.26 -5.91
C ILE A 79 2.93 -11.83 -4.74
N GLU A 80 3.56 -12.99 -4.95
CA GLU A 80 4.35 -13.70 -3.93
C GLU A 80 5.52 -12.85 -3.41
N ASP A 81 6.19 -12.10 -4.29
CA ASP A 81 7.31 -11.23 -3.92
C ASP A 81 6.91 -10.09 -2.94
N LEU A 82 5.63 -9.78 -2.80
CA LEU A 82 5.14 -8.83 -1.78
C LEU A 82 5.09 -9.44 -0.37
N TYR A 83 5.26 -10.75 -0.24
CA TYR A 83 5.38 -11.45 1.05
C TYR A 83 6.79 -12.04 1.23
N TYR A 84 7.25 -12.85 0.28
CA TYR A 84 8.58 -13.44 0.26
C TYR A 84 9.53 -12.56 -0.55
N THR A 85 10.05 -11.51 0.03
CA THR A 85 10.66 -10.39 -0.68
C THR A 85 11.92 -10.73 -1.50
N SER A 86 12.44 -11.93 -1.46
CA SER A 86 13.62 -12.39 -2.24
C SER A 86 14.66 -11.29 -2.58
N GLY A 87 14.79 -10.27 -1.72
CA GLY A 87 15.68 -9.13 -1.89
C GLY A 87 15.22 -8.04 -2.87
N LYS A 88 14.02 -8.16 -3.47
CA LYS A 88 13.49 -7.14 -4.38
C LYS A 88 12.97 -5.92 -3.63
N ASN A 89 13.23 -4.73 -4.18
CA ASN A 89 12.58 -3.49 -3.77
C ASN A 89 11.13 -3.47 -4.27
N LEU A 90 10.23 -2.81 -3.54
CA LEU A 90 8.81 -2.71 -3.91
C LEU A 90 8.60 -2.05 -5.28
N PHE A 91 9.45 -1.07 -5.65
CA PHE A 91 9.36 -0.42 -6.96
C PHE A 91 9.81 -1.34 -8.10
N ASP A 92 10.75 -2.26 -7.86
CA ASP A 92 11.09 -3.33 -8.83
C ASP A 92 9.90 -4.26 -9.03
N ILE A 93 9.22 -4.66 -7.95
CA ILE A 93 8.01 -5.48 -8.00
C ILE A 93 6.90 -4.75 -8.78
N LEU A 94 6.73 -3.45 -8.56
CA LEU A 94 5.78 -2.60 -9.28
C LEU A 94 6.08 -2.58 -10.78
N MET A 95 7.33 -2.29 -11.16
CA MET A 95 7.77 -2.25 -12.56
C MET A 95 7.54 -3.58 -13.29
N LEU A 96 7.72 -4.70 -12.59
CA LEU A 96 7.57 -6.05 -13.18
C LEU A 96 6.11 -6.49 -13.35
N ASN A 97 5.20 -5.99 -12.51
CA ASN A 97 3.85 -6.55 -12.37
C ASN A 97 2.71 -5.60 -12.71
N ALA A 98 2.93 -4.28 -12.65
CA ALA A 98 1.88 -3.31 -12.89
C ALA A 98 1.60 -3.13 -14.40
N GLU A 99 0.31 -3.17 -14.75
CA GLU A 99 -0.17 -3.02 -16.14
C GLU A 99 -1.04 -1.77 -16.32
N LYS A 100 -1.58 -1.23 -15.23
CA LYS A 100 -2.53 -0.12 -15.27
C LYS A 100 -1.92 1.16 -14.66
N LYS A 101 -2.50 2.31 -15.01
CA LYS A 101 -1.94 3.62 -14.63
C LYS A 101 -2.12 3.97 -13.15
N ARG A 102 -3.16 3.45 -12.47
CA ARG A 102 -3.45 3.71 -11.06
C ARG A 102 -3.40 2.40 -10.29
N CYS A 103 -2.26 2.14 -9.64
CA CYS A 103 -1.99 0.89 -8.93
C CYS A 103 -2.09 1.09 -7.42
N LEU A 104 -2.80 0.20 -6.74
CA LEU A 104 -2.74 0.03 -5.28
C LEU A 104 -1.87 -1.17 -4.96
N ILE A 105 -0.91 -1.01 -4.05
CA ILE A 105 -0.11 -2.13 -3.51
C ILE A 105 -0.47 -2.32 -2.04
N ILE A 106 -0.84 -3.55 -1.67
CA ILE A 106 -1.10 -3.93 -0.27
C ILE A 106 -0.01 -4.90 0.18
N SER A 107 0.79 -4.46 1.17
CA SER A 107 1.97 -5.21 1.60
C SER A 107 2.30 -4.98 3.09
N HIS A 108 3.53 -5.22 3.47
CA HIS A 108 4.04 -5.34 4.84
C HIS A 108 5.23 -4.42 5.10
N GLU A 109 5.52 -4.18 6.36
CA GLU A 109 6.82 -3.70 6.81
C GLU A 109 7.80 -4.90 6.95
N PRO A 110 9.11 -4.68 6.75
CA PRO A 110 9.77 -3.39 6.43
C PRO A 110 9.81 -3.05 4.93
N LEU A 111 9.24 -3.87 4.04
CA LEU A 111 9.31 -3.67 2.59
C LEU A 111 8.84 -2.27 2.17
N LEU A 112 7.73 -1.78 2.76
CA LEU A 112 7.16 -0.48 2.40
C LEU A 112 8.10 0.68 2.73
N SER A 113 8.48 0.85 4.00
CA SER A 113 9.33 1.97 4.43
C SER A 113 10.73 1.91 3.84
N CYS A 114 11.38 0.73 3.83
CA CYS A 114 12.71 0.57 3.24
C CYS A 114 12.72 0.87 1.73
N SER A 115 11.69 0.45 1.00
CA SER A 115 11.59 0.74 -0.43
C SER A 115 11.36 2.23 -0.70
N ILE A 116 10.47 2.87 0.06
CA ILE A 116 10.24 4.32 -0.03
C ILE A 116 11.53 5.09 0.24
N GLU A 117 12.26 4.73 1.30
CA GLU A 117 13.50 5.38 1.68
C GLU A 117 14.56 5.26 0.59
N SER A 118 14.83 4.05 0.13
CA SER A 118 15.88 3.78 -0.86
C SER A 118 15.57 4.39 -2.24
N PHE A 119 14.30 4.39 -2.66
CA PHE A 119 13.90 4.86 -3.99
C PHE A 119 13.75 6.38 -4.06
N LEU A 120 13.04 7.00 -3.10
CA LEU A 120 12.74 8.44 -3.14
C LEU A 120 13.83 9.29 -2.49
N ASN A 121 14.37 8.86 -1.35
CA ASN A 121 15.43 9.56 -0.61
C ASN A 121 15.16 11.08 -0.48
N ASP A 122 13.90 11.45 -0.11
CA ASP A 122 13.42 12.84 -0.08
C ASP A 122 13.23 13.34 1.37
N TYR A 123 14.32 13.44 2.12
CA TYR A 123 14.30 13.84 3.53
C TYR A 123 13.82 15.28 3.80
N LYS A 124 13.57 16.08 2.76
CA LYS A 124 12.95 17.40 2.90
C LYS A 124 11.43 17.34 2.93
N ASN A 125 10.84 16.23 2.48
CA ASN A 125 9.40 16.05 2.40
C ASN A 125 8.83 15.50 3.72
N GLN A 126 7.85 16.19 4.30
CA GLN A 126 7.22 15.78 5.57
C GLN A 126 6.50 14.43 5.46
N HIS A 127 5.82 14.15 4.34
CA HIS A 127 5.12 12.88 4.13
C HIS A 127 6.10 11.72 4.05
N PHE A 128 7.23 11.91 3.35
CA PHE A 128 8.31 10.95 3.28
C PHE A 128 8.86 10.63 4.67
N ASN A 129 9.26 11.65 5.45
CA ASN A 129 9.82 11.45 6.79
C ASN A 129 8.85 10.71 7.71
N ARG A 130 7.57 11.06 7.69
CA ARG A 130 6.54 10.36 8.48
C ARG A 130 6.36 8.89 8.06
N ALA A 131 6.46 8.60 6.76
CA ALA A 131 6.31 7.24 6.24
C ALA A 131 7.48 6.34 6.64
N ILE A 132 8.73 6.80 6.46
CA ILE A 132 9.91 6.00 6.79
C ILE A 132 10.12 5.82 8.30
N GLN A 133 9.71 6.80 9.13
CA GLN A 133 9.80 6.70 10.58
C GLN A 133 8.80 5.71 11.16
N ASN A 134 7.57 5.68 10.66
CA ASN A 134 6.53 4.81 11.17
C ASN A 134 5.40 4.63 10.16
N PHE A 135 5.51 3.65 9.30
CA PHE A 135 4.43 3.21 8.42
C PHE A 135 3.51 2.25 9.19
N SER A 136 2.61 2.78 10.02
CA SER A 136 1.72 1.98 10.87
C SER A 136 0.71 1.16 10.05
N THR A 137 0.10 0.13 10.66
CA THR A 137 -0.95 -0.69 10.02
C THR A 137 -2.09 0.18 9.49
N SER A 138 -2.64 -0.20 8.35
CA SER A 138 -3.64 0.56 7.58
C SER A 138 -3.21 1.97 7.15
N SER A 139 -1.92 2.35 7.25
CA SER A 139 -1.45 3.61 6.69
C SER A 139 -1.35 3.55 5.18
N ILE A 140 -1.54 4.70 4.54
CA ILE A 140 -1.56 4.85 3.09
C ILE A 140 -0.58 5.94 2.64
N PHE A 141 0.20 5.67 1.59
CA PHE A 141 1.17 6.57 0.98
C PHE A 141 0.93 6.64 -0.53
N ASN A 142 0.91 7.82 -1.10
CA ASN A 142 0.59 7.99 -2.51
C ASN A 142 1.66 8.81 -3.25
N ILE A 143 2.07 8.30 -4.42
CA ILE A 143 3.08 8.89 -5.29
C ILE A 143 2.53 8.96 -6.71
N SER A 144 2.76 10.07 -7.39
CA SER A 144 2.57 10.23 -8.82
C SER A 144 3.91 10.25 -9.55
N PHE A 145 3.96 9.72 -10.77
CA PHE A 145 5.14 9.76 -11.64
C PHE A 145 4.81 10.43 -12.97
N GLN A 146 5.63 11.39 -13.37
CA GLN A 146 5.52 12.11 -14.64
C GLN A 146 6.11 11.31 -15.80
N CYS A 147 5.55 10.11 -16.04
CA CYS A 147 5.92 9.20 -17.14
C CYS A 147 4.70 8.43 -17.62
N GLN A 148 4.83 7.63 -18.68
CA GLN A 148 3.76 6.83 -19.27
C GLN A 148 3.86 5.34 -18.97
N ASN A 149 5.09 4.84 -18.74
CA ASN A 149 5.37 3.42 -18.50
C ASN A 149 6.02 3.22 -17.12
N TRP A 150 5.72 2.12 -16.45
CA TRP A 150 6.27 1.82 -15.14
C TRP A 150 7.79 1.61 -15.15
N CYS A 151 8.38 1.17 -16.25
CA CYS A 151 9.86 1.05 -16.39
C CYS A 151 10.59 2.41 -16.44
N GLU A 152 9.85 3.52 -16.58
CA GLU A 152 10.43 4.88 -16.64
C GLU A 152 10.39 5.60 -15.28
N ILE A 153 9.80 4.97 -14.23
CA ILE A 153 9.71 5.61 -12.91
C ILE A 153 11.10 5.83 -12.31
N SER A 154 11.27 6.99 -11.73
CA SER A 154 12.52 7.41 -11.08
C SER A 154 12.23 8.45 -10.00
N LYS A 155 13.21 8.69 -9.12
CA LYS A 155 13.13 9.77 -8.15
C LYS A 155 12.88 11.14 -8.82
N SER A 156 13.50 11.39 -9.96
CA SER A 156 13.45 12.69 -10.66
C SER A 156 12.08 13.02 -11.24
N ASN A 157 11.22 12.02 -11.51
CA ASN A 157 9.86 12.22 -12.02
C ASN A 157 8.77 11.86 -10.99
N ALA A 158 9.17 11.58 -9.75
CA ALA A 158 8.28 11.25 -8.64
C ALA A 158 7.77 12.50 -7.92
N MET A 159 6.49 12.49 -7.53
CA MET A 159 5.88 13.49 -6.67
C MET A 159 5.10 12.80 -5.56
N ILE A 160 5.47 13.06 -4.30
CA ILE A 160 4.77 12.55 -3.12
C ILE A 160 3.52 13.39 -2.91
N ASN A 161 2.35 12.76 -2.98
CA ASN A 161 1.08 13.46 -2.83
C ASN A 161 0.63 13.52 -1.36
N PHE A 162 0.69 12.39 -0.66
CA PHE A 162 0.34 12.34 0.77
C PHE A 162 0.83 11.06 1.46
N PHE A 163 0.90 11.14 2.79
CA PHE A 163 0.93 10.02 3.72
C PHE A 163 -0.13 10.24 4.80
N LYS A 164 -0.99 9.24 5.02
CA LYS A 164 -2.04 9.27 6.03
C LYS A 164 -2.04 8.00 6.87
N LYS A 165 -2.10 8.18 8.17
CA LYS A 165 -2.37 7.12 9.15
C LYS A 165 -3.86 7.11 9.50
N PRO A 166 -4.44 5.99 9.97
CA PRO A 166 -5.84 5.97 10.42
C PRO A 166 -6.18 7.05 11.45
N LYS A 167 -5.23 7.40 12.33
CA LYS A 167 -5.40 8.47 13.33
C LYS A 167 -5.46 9.88 12.75
N ASP A 168 -4.98 10.08 11.52
CA ASP A 168 -5.01 11.38 10.84
C ASP A 168 -6.38 11.63 10.17
N ILE A 169 -7.27 10.63 10.19
CA ILE A 169 -8.60 10.71 9.59
C ILE A 169 -9.62 10.92 10.71
N ASN A 170 -10.17 12.12 10.75
CA ASN A 170 -11.31 12.45 11.60
C ASN A 170 -12.57 11.92 10.92
N LEU A 171 -13.33 11.08 11.62
CA LEU A 171 -14.68 10.66 11.22
C LEU A 171 -15.69 11.53 11.95
#